data_15f4d0fea72e5b0d783efd220de9fb19
#
_entry.id   15f4d0fea72e5b0d783efd220de9fb19
#
_cell.length_a   1.000
_cell.length_b   1.000
_cell.length_c   1.000
_cell.angle_alpha   90.00
_cell.angle_beta   90.00
_cell.angle_gamma   90.00
#
_symmetry.space_group_name_H-M   'P 1'
#
loop_
_entity.id
_entity.type
_entity.pdbx_description
1 polymer ?
#
loop_
_entity_poly.entity_id
_entity_poly.type
_entity_poly.pdbx_seq_one_letter_code
_entity_poly.pdbx_strand_id
1 'polypeptide(L)'
;MEVEVIDGPEEAHIDQETQDNYRIWKKNAPFLYDYLTTHPLLWPSLSVQFFPDLEKLSVGSQESLDPETVAQRLLVGTFTLGKYTDSISILRLPYYTNLSRHVNIDRLNYHADKQEFEVTSASSKKISTVQKINHLGDVNRARYMPQNPDVIASCNNFGSVLVYDRTKHANVKTALADTDISPPQLRLVSTTSSHADIFAIDWNRQQEGTIASGSMDGQMCVYDIQKMQKDNDEVQPIWSTSSESGINDLEWVPNHDKLFLSASDNGVVQLYDTRQQNALSTFFHSCAVNSVSICPGQTTTFATGDSNGQIDIRDIRMANSIHHITSHTDSITQIKWHPNHRRVLGSASSDKTMRIFDVANDKLLFIHAGHMLGVNDFDWSLHDDWLVATVGDDNSLHAWKPVIESDKLATATS
;
A
#
# COMPACT_ATOMS: atom_id res chain seq x y z
N MET A 1 -43.85 18.22 -9.26
CA MET A 1 -42.70 17.29 -9.25
C MET A 1 -41.51 18.15 -8.91
N GLU A 2 -41.20 18.18 -7.61
CA GLU A 2 -39.98 18.80 -7.11
C GLU A 2 -38.84 17.86 -7.44
N VAL A 3 -37.82 18.36 -8.11
CA VAL A 3 -36.56 17.64 -8.37
C VAL A 3 -35.80 17.69 -7.06
N GLU A 4 -35.72 16.56 -6.35
CA GLU A 4 -34.79 16.42 -5.26
C GLU A 4 -33.37 16.63 -5.83
N VAL A 5 -32.74 17.69 -5.39
CA VAL A 5 -31.31 17.93 -5.60
C VAL A 5 -30.61 16.87 -4.74
N ILE A 6 -30.05 15.85 -5.37
CA ILE A 6 -29.17 14.89 -4.70
C ILE A 6 -27.92 15.69 -4.29
N ASP A 7 -27.80 15.96 -3.01
CA ASP A 7 -26.57 16.51 -2.42
C ASP A 7 -25.39 15.62 -2.86
N GLY A 8 -24.45 16.23 -3.56
CA GLY A 8 -23.16 15.61 -3.87
C GLY A 8 -22.42 15.24 -2.57
N PRO A 9 -21.35 14.44 -2.65
CA PRO A 9 -20.54 14.12 -1.46
C PRO A 9 -20.13 15.43 -0.79
N GLU A 10 -20.30 15.52 0.54
CA GLU A 10 -19.76 16.65 1.32
C GLU A 10 -18.28 16.80 0.91
N GLU A 11 -17.98 17.93 0.25
CA GLU A 11 -16.59 18.25 -0.09
C GLU A 11 -15.81 18.30 1.23
N ALA A 12 -14.83 17.42 1.38
CA ALA A 12 -13.94 17.45 2.53
C ALA A 12 -13.35 18.86 2.62
N HIS A 13 -13.74 19.60 3.65
CA HIS A 13 -13.33 20.99 3.80
C HIS A 13 -11.84 21.03 4.13
N ILE A 14 -11.01 21.24 3.09
CA ILE A 14 -9.56 21.38 3.23
C ILE A 14 -9.30 22.73 3.89
N ASP A 15 -8.70 22.71 5.08
CA ASP A 15 -8.37 23.91 5.82
C ASP A 15 -7.30 24.77 5.11
N GLN A 16 -7.23 26.05 5.48
CA GLN A 16 -6.32 27.02 4.86
C GLN A 16 -4.84 26.65 5.09
N GLU A 17 -4.52 26.10 6.25
CA GLU A 17 -3.15 25.68 6.58
C GLU A 17 -2.69 24.54 5.67
N THR A 18 -3.53 23.56 5.43
CA THR A 18 -3.26 22.46 4.49
C THR A 18 -3.03 22.98 3.07
N GLN A 19 -3.86 23.95 2.61
CA GLN A 19 -3.68 24.54 1.30
C GLN A 19 -2.35 25.31 1.18
N ASP A 20 -1.97 26.03 2.20
CA ASP A 20 -0.72 26.79 2.22
C ASP A 20 0.50 25.86 2.29
N ASN A 21 0.44 24.80 3.08
CA ASN A 21 1.48 23.76 3.14
C ASN A 21 1.64 23.04 1.79
N TYR A 22 0.53 22.71 1.13
CA TYR A 22 0.56 22.11 -0.21
C TYR A 22 1.19 23.05 -1.25
N ARG A 23 0.89 24.36 -1.20
CA ARG A 23 1.54 25.36 -2.08
C ARG A 23 3.04 25.46 -1.84
N ILE A 24 3.47 25.42 -0.57
CA ILE A 24 4.89 25.42 -0.20
C ILE A 24 5.56 24.17 -0.75
N TRP A 25 4.96 22.98 -0.53
CA TRP A 25 5.46 21.73 -1.07
C TRP A 25 5.58 21.76 -2.59
N LYS A 26 4.54 22.23 -3.29
CA LYS A 26 4.51 22.31 -4.76
C LYS A 26 5.61 23.20 -5.33
N LYS A 27 5.91 24.31 -4.67
CA LYS A 27 7.04 25.19 -5.04
C LYS A 27 8.39 24.50 -4.92
N ASN A 28 8.56 23.67 -3.91
CA ASN A 28 9.82 22.98 -3.61
C ASN A 28 9.96 21.63 -4.35
N ALA A 29 8.85 21.06 -4.85
CA ALA A 29 8.84 19.75 -5.48
C ALA A 29 9.92 19.56 -6.58
N PRO A 30 10.21 20.51 -7.48
CA PRO A 30 11.25 20.36 -8.49
C PRO A 30 12.67 20.14 -7.93
N PHE A 31 12.91 20.52 -6.69
CA PHE A 31 14.21 20.41 -6.02
C PHE A 31 14.30 19.16 -5.12
N LEU A 32 13.15 18.62 -4.71
CA LEU A 32 13.04 17.53 -3.75
C LEU A 32 12.95 16.15 -4.43
N TYR A 33 12.49 16.09 -5.68
CA TYR A 33 12.21 14.85 -6.36
C TYR A 33 13.01 14.71 -7.65
N ASP A 34 13.58 13.52 -7.88
CA ASP A 34 14.09 13.11 -9.19
C ASP A 34 12.96 12.71 -10.13
N TYR A 35 11.86 12.19 -9.56
CA TYR A 35 10.65 11.86 -10.28
C TYR A 35 9.42 12.14 -9.41
N LEU A 36 8.40 12.73 -10.00
CA LEU A 36 7.11 12.95 -9.34
C LEU A 36 6.02 12.95 -10.40
N THR A 37 5.03 12.13 -10.21
CA THR A 37 3.77 12.17 -10.97
C THR A 37 2.60 11.98 -10.03
N THR A 38 1.54 12.72 -10.28
CA THR A 38 0.28 12.61 -9.54
C THR A 38 -0.82 12.16 -10.49
N HIS A 39 -1.67 11.26 -10.03
CA HIS A 39 -2.78 10.73 -10.80
C HIS A 39 -4.06 10.83 -9.98
N PRO A 40 -5.09 11.55 -10.46
CA PRO A 40 -6.36 11.61 -9.76
C PRO A 40 -7.07 10.26 -9.85
N LEU A 41 -7.54 9.76 -8.73
CA LEU A 41 -8.43 8.63 -8.63
C LEU A 41 -9.88 9.15 -8.56
N LEU A 42 -10.86 8.36 -9.00
CA LEU A 42 -12.28 8.72 -8.86
C LEU A 42 -12.73 8.67 -7.40
N TRP A 43 -12.17 7.76 -6.63
CA TRP A 43 -12.44 7.52 -5.21
C TRP A 43 -11.13 7.30 -4.46
N PRO A 44 -11.08 7.52 -3.14
CA PRO A 44 -9.93 7.19 -2.32
C PRO A 44 -9.53 5.71 -2.49
N SER A 45 -8.28 5.42 -2.28
CA SER A 45 -7.77 4.05 -2.19
C SER A 45 -7.18 3.80 -0.81
N LEU A 46 -7.54 2.66 -0.21
CA LEU A 46 -6.94 2.18 1.05
C LEU A 46 -5.75 1.24 0.80
N SER A 47 -5.43 0.95 -0.47
CA SER A 47 -4.43 -0.06 -0.79
C SER A 47 -3.71 0.26 -2.09
N VAL A 48 -2.37 0.16 -2.07
CA VAL A 48 -1.53 0.24 -3.27
C VAL A 48 -0.44 -0.82 -3.21
N GLN A 49 -0.14 -1.44 -4.37
CA GLN A 49 0.96 -2.39 -4.48
C GLN A 49 1.55 -2.37 -5.89
N PHE A 50 2.91 -2.33 -5.99
CA PHE A 50 3.60 -2.53 -7.26
C PHE A 50 3.56 -3.99 -7.68
N PHE A 51 3.24 -4.27 -8.94
CA PHE A 51 3.45 -5.59 -9.53
C PHE A 51 4.94 -5.86 -9.75
N PRO A 52 5.36 -7.13 -9.75
CA PRO A 52 6.76 -7.51 -9.89
C PRO A 52 7.25 -7.49 -11.34
N ASP A 53 6.40 -7.20 -12.31
CA ASP A 53 6.77 -7.15 -13.72
C ASP A 53 7.25 -5.76 -14.14
N LEU A 54 8.17 -5.75 -15.08
CA LEU A 54 8.70 -4.55 -15.74
C LEU A 54 8.45 -4.66 -17.24
N GLU A 55 7.66 -3.75 -17.78
CA GLU A 55 7.36 -3.70 -19.20
C GLU A 55 8.29 -2.72 -19.92
N LYS A 56 9.07 -3.21 -20.89
CA LYS A 56 9.86 -2.34 -21.77
C LYS A 56 8.96 -1.71 -22.81
N LEU A 57 8.92 -0.38 -22.84
CA LEU A 57 8.19 0.35 -23.86
C LEU A 57 9.09 0.48 -25.08
N SER A 58 8.83 -0.31 -26.15
CA SER A 58 9.57 -0.21 -27.40
C SER A 58 9.45 1.21 -27.97
N VAL A 59 10.56 1.93 -28.05
CA VAL A 59 10.67 3.15 -28.85
C VAL A 59 10.78 2.69 -30.29
N GLY A 60 9.91 3.21 -31.16
CA GLY A 60 9.97 2.97 -32.59
C GLY A 60 11.37 3.32 -33.10
N SER A 61 11.91 2.42 -33.93
CA SER A 61 13.21 2.47 -34.59
C SER A 61 13.67 3.86 -34.99
N GLN A 62 14.65 4.42 -34.30
CA GLN A 62 15.77 5.22 -34.77
C GLN A 62 16.58 5.72 -33.57
N GLU A 63 17.91 5.66 -33.72
CA GLU A 63 18.94 6.10 -32.80
C GLU A 63 18.60 7.39 -32.03
N SER A 64 17.93 7.30 -30.93
CA SER A 64 17.73 8.40 -30.00
C SER A 64 18.45 8.08 -28.68
N LEU A 65 19.24 9.04 -28.24
CA LEU A 65 19.86 9.11 -26.90
C LEU A 65 18.84 9.23 -25.76
N ASP A 66 17.56 8.88 -26.02
CA ASP A 66 16.51 8.99 -25.04
C ASP A 66 16.62 7.86 -24.01
N PRO A 67 16.49 8.17 -22.72
CA PRO A 67 16.53 7.17 -21.67
C PRO A 67 15.46 6.08 -21.91
N GLU A 68 15.83 4.83 -21.66
CA GLU A 68 14.93 3.68 -21.85
C GLU A 68 13.68 3.89 -20.99
N THR A 69 12.54 4.02 -21.66
CA THR A 69 11.23 4.16 -20.99
C THR A 69 10.68 2.77 -20.67
N VAL A 70 10.35 2.55 -19.42
CA VAL A 70 9.73 1.32 -18.93
C VAL A 70 8.37 1.65 -18.29
N ALA A 71 7.55 0.65 -18.08
CA ALA A 71 6.34 0.81 -17.28
C ALA A 71 6.27 -0.26 -16.19
N GLN A 72 5.82 0.14 -15.02
CA GLN A 72 5.41 -0.76 -13.94
C GLN A 72 3.90 -0.72 -13.81
N ARG A 73 3.35 -1.80 -13.26
CA ARG A 73 1.93 -1.86 -12.94
C ARG A 73 1.71 -1.63 -11.45
N LEU A 74 0.60 -0.99 -11.12
CA LEU A 74 0.15 -0.74 -9.75
C LEU A 74 -1.23 -1.35 -9.56
N LEU A 75 -1.43 -2.03 -8.46
CA LEU A 75 -2.71 -2.51 -7.98
C LEU A 75 -3.27 -1.46 -7.03
N VAL A 76 -4.51 -1.00 -7.24
CA VAL A 76 -5.22 -0.08 -6.36
C VAL A 76 -6.67 -0.53 -6.21
N GLY A 77 -7.26 -0.26 -5.05
CA GLY A 77 -8.69 -0.46 -4.79
C GLY A 77 -9.44 0.85 -4.80
N THR A 78 -10.77 0.80 -4.78
CA THR A 78 -11.62 1.96 -4.49
C THR A 78 -12.28 1.78 -3.13
N PHE A 79 -12.60 2.91 -2.49
CA PHE A 79 -13.29 2.97 -1.23
C PHE A 79 -14.44 3.99 -1.36
N THR A 80 -15.66 3.47 -1.63
CA THR A 80 -16.82 4.32 -1.97
C THR A 80 -17.82 4.46 -0.82
N LEU A 81 -17.62 3.74 0.28
CA LEU A 81 -18.59 3.63 1.39
C LEU A 81 -19.98 3.19 0.92
N GLY A 82 -20.01 2.31 -0.08
CA GLY A 82 -21.26 1.78 -0.65
C GLY A 82 -22.04 2.76 -1.53
N LYS A 83 -21.50 3.95 -1.84
CA LYS A 83 -22.17 4.94 -2.72
C LYS A 83 -22.15 4.50 -4.18
N TYR A 84 -21.13 3.77 -4.58
CA TYR A 84 -20.97 3.24 -5.95
C TYR A 84 -20.37 1.85 -5.92
N THR A 85 -20.34 1.17 -7.06
CA THR A 85 -19.69 -0.13 -7.21
C THR A 85 -18.17 0.03 -7.09
N ASP A 86 -17.59 -0.61 -6.10
CA ASP A 86 -16.15 -0.61 -5.89
C ASP A 86 -15.42 -1.45 -6.94
N SER A 87 -14.13 -1.21 -7.06
CA SER A 87 -13.32 -1.92 -8.04
C SER A 87 -11.86 -2.06 -7.63
N ILE A 88 -11.25 -3.13 -8.10
CA ILE A 88 -9.81 -3.31 -8.14
C ILE A 88 -9.33 -2.85 -9.52
N SER A 89 -8.38 -1.92 -9.54
CA SER A 89 -7.83 -1.37 -10.77
C SER A 89 -6.35 -1.67 -10.90
N ILE A 90 -5.94 -2.05 -12.10
CA ILE A 90 -4.53 -2.20 -12.47
C ILE A 90 -4.15 -1.01 -13.31
N LEU A 91 -3.25 -0.19 -12.77
CA LEU A 91 -2.74 1.00 -13.41
C LEU A 91 -1.36 0.71 -14.02
N ARG A 92 -1.06 1.36 -15.12
CA ARG A 92 0.25 1.34 -15.79
C ARG A 92 0.95 2.66 -15.56
N LEU A 93 2.09 2.62 -14.89
CA LEU A 93 2.95 3.76 -14.57
C LEU A 93 4.16 3.75 -15.51
N PRO A 94 4.22 4.63 -16.52
CA PRO A 94 5.42 4.77 -17.34
C PRO A 94 6.46 5.64 -16.63
N TYR A 95 7.71 5.19 -16.59
CA TYR A 95 8.83 5.97 -16.05
C TYR A 95 10.15 5.66 -16.78
N TYR A 96 11.20 6.40 -16.46
CA TYR A 96 12.51 6.25 -17.07
C TYR A 96 13.48 5.52 -16.14
N THR A 97 14.22 4.53 -16.64
CA THR A 97 15.13 3.70 -15.83
C THR A 97 16.38 4.41 -15.35
N ASN A 98 16.83 5.46 -16.02
CA ASN A 98 18.08 6.19 -15.68
C ASN A 98 17.76 7.65 -15.35
N LEU A 99 16.97 7.87 -14.30
CA LEU A 99 16.63 9.19 -13.80
C LEU A 99 17.79 9.76 -12.96
N SER A 100 18.85 10.22 -13.60
CA SER A 100 19.73 11.21 -12.99
C SER A 100 19.16 12.60 -13.28
N ARG A 101 18.62 13.28 -12.26
CA ARG A 101 18.07 14.65 -12.28
C ARG A 101 17.58 15.14 -13.64
N HIS A 102 16.37 14.74 -14.05
CA HIS A 102 15.78 15.23 -15.31
C HIS A 102 15.18 16.63 -15.18
N VAL A 103 15.10 17.17 -13.98
CA VAL A 103 14.69 18.55 -13.80
C VAL A 103 15.93 19.41 -14.07
N ASN A 104 16.04 19.94 -15.30
CA ASN A 104 17.02 20.95 -15.59
C ASN A 104 16.58 22.25 -14.90
N ILE A 105 17.15 22.52 -13.72
CA ILE A 105 16.84 23.68 -12.87
C ILE A 105 16.97 24.99 -13.67
N ASP A 106 17.91 25.05 -14.62
CA ASP A 106 18.16 26.26 -15.45
C ASP A 106 17.03 26.51 -16.48
N ARG A 107 16.14 25.55 -16.68
CA ARG A 107 15.01 25.63 -17.64
C ARG A 107 13.64 25.65 -16.95
N LEU A 108 13.59 25.75 -15.63
CA LEU A 108 12.32 25.88 -14.92
C LEU A 108 11.72 27.25 -15.18
N ASN A 109 10.60 27.30 -15.85
CA ASN A 109 9.82 28.53 -16.00
C ASN A 109 9.08 28.82 -14.69
N TYR A 110 9.32 29.97 -14.12
CA TYR A 110 8.60 30.46 -12.95
C TYR A 110 7.43 31.33 -13.37
N HIS A 111 6.22 30.93 -13.02
CA HIS A 111 5.01 31.74 -13.22
C HIS A 111 4.78 32.63 -11.99
N ALA A 112 5.12 33.91 -12.11
CA ALA A 112 5.00 34.87 -11.01
C ALA A 112 3.56 35.03 -10.50
N ASP A 113 2.56 34.96 -11.39
CA ASP A 113 1.15 35.11 -11.02
C ASP A 113 0.63 33.95 -10.18
N LYS A 114 1.11 32.72 -10.45
CA LYS A 114 0.76 31.50 -9.71
C LYS A 114 1.72 31.20 -8.58
N GLN A 115 2.86 31.90 -8.54
CA GLN A 115 3.99 31.63 -7.64
C GLN A 115 4.48 30.18 -7.70
N GLU A 116 4.44 29.56 -8.87
CA GLU A 116 4.78 28.15 -9.09
C GLU A 116 5.79 28.02 -10.24
N PHE A 117 6.62 26.97 -10.17
CA PHE A 117 7.41 26.55 -11.32
C PHE A 117 6.55 25.65 -12.23
N GLU A 118 6.70 25.83 -13.53
CA GLU A 118 6.12 24.90 -14.49
C GLU A 118 6.86 23.57 -14.41
N VAL A 119 6.24 22.56 -13.77
CA VAL A 119 6.76 21.20 -13.77
C VAL A 119 6.39 20.58 -15.09
N THR A 120 7.26 20.71 -16.10
CA THR A 120 7.17 19.88 -17.29
C THR A 120 7.53 18.47 -16.87
N SER A 121 6.51 17.62 -16.67
CA SER A 121 6.77 16.20 -16.51
C SER A 121 7.56 15.74 -17.74
N ALA A 122 8.77 15.25 -17.53
CA ALA A 122 9.62 14.73 -18.61
C ALA A 122 8.94 13.56 -19.37
N SER A 123 7.89 12.97 -18.79
CA SER A 123 7.09 11.94 -19.39
C SER A 123 5.82 12.54 -20.02
N SER A 124 5.72 12.52 -21.34
CA SER A 124 4.48 12.76 -22.08
C SER A 124 3.44 11.64 -21.84
N LYS A 125 3.82 10.56 -21.18
CA LYS A 125 3.00 9.36 -20.94
C LYS A 125 2.40 9.44 -19.55
N LYS A 126 1.06 9.52 -19.50
CA LYS A 126 0.29 9.56 -18.24
C LYS A 126 0.06 8.14 -17.71
N ILE A 127 -0.17 8.04 -16.40
CA ILE A 127 -0.70 6.81 -15.78
C ILE A 127 -2.02 6.47 -16.47
N SER A 128 -2.23 5.21 -16.79
CA SER A 128 -3.43 4.74 -17.48
C SER A 128 -3.95 3.46 -16.84
N THR A 129 -5.27 3.33 -16.77
CA THR A 129 -5.91 2.09 -16.31
C THR A 129 -5.79 1.02 -17.41
N VAL A 130 -5.23 -0.13 -17.05
CA VAL A 130 -5.09 -1.31 -17.93
C VAL A 130 -6.26 -2.26 -17.76
N GLN A 131 -6.71 -2.45 -16.53
CA GLN A 131 -7.79 -3.36 -16.19
C GLN A 131 -8.57 -2.84 -14.99
N LYS A 132 -9.87 -3.08 -14.98
CA LYS A 132 -10.78 -2.78 -13.88
C LYS A 132 -11.64 -4.01 -13.60
N ILE A 133 -11.67 -4.48 -12.36
CA ILE A 133 -12.47 -5.61 -11.89
C ILE A 133 -13.45 -5.06 -10.86
N ASN A 134 -14.75 -5.09 -11.15
CA ASN A 134 -15.77 -4.62 -10.23
C ASN A 134 -15.87 -5.55 -9.02
N HIS A 135 -15.86 -4.96 -7.83
CA HIS A 135 -15.70 -5.64 -6.55
C HIS A 135 -16.99 -5.60 -5.73
N LEU A 136 -17.22 -6.61 -4.93
CA LEU A 136 -18.33 -6.65 -3.98
C LEU A 136 -17.92 -5.95 -2.68
N GLY A 137 -18.48 -4.76 -2.44
CA GLY A 137 -18.19 -3.92 -1.28
C GLY A 137 -16.85 -3.18 -1.39
N ASP A 138 -16.54 -2.36 -0.38
CA ASP A 138 -15.34 -1.56 -0.32
C ASP A 138 -14.07 -2.44 -0.42
N VAL A 139 -13.04 -1.96 -1.09
CA VAL A 139 -11.74 -2.65 -1.17
C VAL A 139 -10.86 -2.17 -0.02
N ASN A 140 -10.94 -2.82 1.12
CA ASN A 140 -10.13 -2.45 2.29
C ASN A 140 -8.65 -2.72 2.06
N ARG A 141 -8.30 -3.86 1.47
CA ARG A 141 -6.93 -4.20 1.05
C ARG A 141 -6.94 -5.15 -0.13
N ALA A 142 -6.00 -4.98 -1.04
CA ALA A 142 -5.78 -5.89 -2.16
C ALA A 142 -4.29 -6.24 -2.28
N ARG A 143 -3.98 -7.54 -2.47
CA ARG A 143 -2.60 -8.04 -2.61
C ARG A 143 -2.56 -9.15 -3.66
N TYR A 144 -1.60 -9.10 -4.59
CA TYR A 144 -1.37 -10.23 -5.50
C TYR A 144 -0.57 -11.34 -4.81
N MET A 145 -0.75 -12.57 -5.28
CA MET A 145 0.02 -13.73 -4.80
C MET A 145 1.46 -13.66 -5.33
N PRO A 146 2.48 -13.68 -4.45
CA PRO A 146 3.88 -13.50 -4.86
C PRO A 146 4.38 -14.53 -5.89
N GLN A 147 3.89 -15.76 -5.82
CA GLN A 147 4.26 -16.84 -6.74
C GLN A 147 3.55 -16.74 -8.10
N ASN A 148 2.35 -16.14 -8.13
CA ASN A 148 1.58 -15.90 -9.35
C ASN A 148 0.84 -14.55 -9.26
N PRO A 149 1.43 -13.47 -9.78
CA PRO A 149 0.85 -12.13 -9.68
C PRO A 149 -0.48 -11.93 -10.44
N ASP A 150 -0.89 -12.91 -11.22
CA ASP A 150 -2.21 -12.88 -11.88
C ASP A 150 -3.35 -13.23 -10.91
N VAL A 151 -3.04 -13.80 -9.75
CA VAL A 151 -3.99 -14.09 -8.67
C VAL A 151 -3.96 -12.96 -7.66
N ILE A 152 -5.10 -12.30 -7.46
CA ILE A 152 -5.26 -11.15 -6.55
C ILE A 152 -6.27 -11.53 -5.48
N ALA A 153 -5.89 -11.40 -4.21
CA ALA A 153 -6.83 -11.42 -3.09
C ALA A 153 -7.20 -10.00 -2.68
N SER A 154 -8.45 -9.81 -2.35
CA SER A 154 -8.97 -8.57 -1.77
C SER A 154 -9.88 -8.86 -0.60
N CYS A 155 -9.90 -8.00 0.38
CA CYS A 155 -10.83 -8.08 1.51
C CYS A 155 -11.78 -6.89 1.53
N ASN A 156 -12.95 -7.10 2.12
CA ASN A 156 -14.05 -6.15 2.08
C ASN A 156 -14.69 -5.91 3.44
N ASN A 157 -15.67 -4.99 3.45
CA ASN A 157 -16.49 -4.63 4.58
C ASN A 157 -17.66 -5.60 4.85
N PHE A 158 -17.72 -6.74 4.15
CA PHE A 158 -18.72 -7.81 4.37
C PHE A 158 -18.12 -9.07 5.01
N GLY A 159 -16.90 -8.99 5.53
CA GLY A 159 -16.23 -10.12 6.19
C GLY A 159 -15.78 -11.22 5.22
N SER A 160 -15.52 -10.88 3.97
CA SER A 160 -15.08 -11.83 2.95
C SER A 160 -13.72 -11.46 2.38
N VAL A 161 -12.90 -12.48 2.12
CA VAL A 161 -11.73 -12.36 1.26
C VAL A 161 -12.07 -13.00 -0.09
N LEU A 162 -11.96 -12.18 -1.15
CA LEU A 162 -12.30 -12.58 -2.52
C LEU A 162 -11.00 -12.78 -3.31
N VAL A 163 -10.93 -13.85 -4.07
CA VAL A 163 -9.76 -14.17 -4.90
C VAL A 163 -10.15 -14.10 -6.37
N TYR A 164 -9.41 -13.29 -7.11
CA TYR A 164 -9.59 -13.06 -8.54
C TYR A 164 -8.38 -13.54 -9.33
N ASP A 165 -8.61 -14.28 -10.39
CA ASP A 165 -7.64 -14.52 -11.45
C ASP A 165 -7.88 -13.45 -12.54
N ARG A 166 -7.00 -12.43 -12.57
CA ARG A 166 -7.18 -11.30 -13.48
C ARG A 166 -7.22 -11.68 -14.96
N THR A 167 -6.64 -12.83 -15.32
CA THR A 167 -6.63 -13.30 -16.71
C THR A 167 -8.01 -13.74 -17.20
N LYS A 168 -8.93 -14.01 -16.27
CA LYS A 168 -10.33 -14.39 -16.57
C LYS A 168 -11.27 -13.17 -16.65
N HIS A 169 -10.76 -11.96 -16.38
CA HIS A 169 -11.53 -10.74 -16.44
C HIS A 169 -11.13 -9.88 -17.64
N ALA A 170 -12.11 -9.20 -18.23
CA ALA A 170 -11.88 -8.36 -19.40
C ALA A 170 -11.01 -7.14 -19.07
N ASN A 171 -10.24 -6.69 -20.04
CA ASN A 171 -9.56 -5.40 -19.98
C ASN A 171 -10.56 -4.25 -20.16
N VAL A 172 -10.19 -3.04 -19.73
CA VAL A 172 -11.05 -1.82 -19.74
C VAL A 172 -11.72 -1.52 -21.09
N LYS A 173 -11.15 -2.01 -22.20
CA LYS A 173 -11.68 -1.78 -23.57
C LYS A 173 -12.96 -2.56 -23.89
N THR A 174 -13.31 -3.55 -23.09
CA THR A 174 -14.53 -4.39 -23.26
C THR A 174 -15.47 -4.21 -22.06
N ALA A 175 -15.73 -2.96 -21.67
CA ALA A 175 -16.45 -2.59 -20.47
C ALA A 175 -17.75 -3.38 -20.28
N LEU A 176 -17.80 -4.14 -19.18
CA LEU A 176 -19.05 -4.50 -18.51
C LEU A 176 -19.76 -3.18 -18.10
N ALA A 177 -21.08 -3.17 -18.09
CA ALA A 177 -21.83 -2.04 -17.54
C ALA A 177 -21.29 -1.74 -16.13
N ASP A 178 -21.09 -0.47 -15.80
CA ASP A 178 -20.40 -0.02 -14.57
C ASP A 178 -21.00 -0.54 -13.24
N THR A 179 -22.12 -1.25 -13.30
CA THR A 179 -22.85 -1.76 -12.14
C THR A 179 -22.73 -3.26 -11.90
N ASP A 180 -22.21 -4.02 -12.87
CA ASP A 180 -22.16 -5.49 -12.73
C ASP A 180 -20.93 -5.91 -11.92
N ILE A 181 -21.16 -6.58 -10.78
CA ILE A 181 -20.10 -7.14 -9.95
C ILE A 181 -19.41 -8.27 -10.69
N SER A 182 -18.08 -8.23 -10.77
CA SER A 182 -17.29 -9.31 -11.35
C SER A 182 -17.25 -10.52 -10.41
N PRO A 183 -17.61 -11.73 -10.88
CA PRO A 183 -17.58 -12.89 -10.01
C PRO A 183 -16.13 -13.22 -9.60
N PRO A 184 -15.84 -13.38 -8.29
CA PRO A 184 -14.55 -13.88 -7.85
C PRO A 184 -14.41 -15.36 -8.24
N GLN A 185 -13.18 -15.84 -8.41
CA GLN A 185 -12.93 -17.27 -8.64
C GLN A 185 -13.07 -18.07 -7.35
N LEU A 186 -12.73 -17.46 -6.19
CA LEU A 186 -12.90 -18.08 -4.89
C LEU A 186 -13.36 -17.05 -3.86
N ARG A 187 -14.12 -17.52 -2.89
CA ARG A 187 -14.48 -16.79 -1.68
C ARG A 187 -13.93 -17.53 -0.48
N LEU A 188 -13.07 -16.87 0.29
CA LEU A 188 -12.54 -17.41 1.53
C LEU A 188 -13.50 -17.01 2.65
N VAL A 189 -14.07 -17.99 3.30
CA VAL A 189 -15.11 -17.76 4.33
C VAL A 189 -14.55 -18.03 5.72
N SER A 190 -14.92 -17.18 6.69
CA SER A 190 -14.55 -17.40 8.08
C SER A 190 -15.32 -18.58 8.69
N THR A 191 -14.80 -19.13 9.77
CA THR A 191 -15.48 -20.15 10.57
C THR A 191 -16.67 -19.62 11.36
N THR A 192 -16.70 -18.30 11.56
CA THR A 192 -17.80 -17.58 12.22
C THR A 192 -18.70 -16.93 11.17
N SER A 193 -19.99 -16.83 11.47
CA SER A 193 -20.95 -16.11 10.62
C SER A 193 -20.86 -14.57 10.81
N SER A 194 -19.73 -14.07 11.29
CA SER A 194 -19.48 -12.65 11.43
C SER A 194 -19.27 -12.02 10.06
N HIS A 195 -19.83 -10.83 9.88
CA HIS A 195 -19.65 -9.98 8.71
C HIS A 195 -18.79 -8.76 9.06
N ALA A 196 -17.87 -8.89 10.02
CA ALA A 196 -16.97 -7.81 10.40
C ALA A 196 -15.96 -7.51 9.29
N ASP A 197 -15.63 -6.24 9.16
CA ASP A 197 -14.65 -5.75 8.18
C ASP A 197 -13.32 -6.50 8.29
N ILE A 198 -12.74 -6.83 7.16
CA ILE A 198 -11.40 -7.39 7.07
C ILE A 198 -10.48 -6.30 6.51
N PHE A 199 -9.41 -5.96 7.25
CA PHE A 199 -8.36 -5.04 6.80
C PHE A 199 -7.01 -5.74 6.61
N ALA A 200 -6.78 -6.82 7.32
CA ALA A 200 -5.51 -7.53 7.33
C ALA A 200 -5.55 -8.73 6.39
N ILE A 201 -4.74 -8.72 5.34
CA ILE A 201 -4.46 -9.89 4.48
C ILE A 201 -2.99 -9.88 4.07
N ASP A 202 -2.38 -11.06 4.07
CA ASP A 202 -1.04 -11.24 3.50
C ASP A 202 -0.86 -12.66 2.93
N TRP A 203 -0.17 -12.76 1.80
CA TRP A 203 0.17 -14.01 1.15
C TRP A 203 1.47 -14.59 1.69
N ASN A 204 1.49 -15.88 1.95
CA ASN A 204 2.72 -16.58 2.33
C ASN A 204 3.68 -16.65 1.12
N ARG A 205 4.89 -16.12 1.29
CA ARG A 205 5.90 -16.10 0.24
C ARG A 205 6.61 -17.45 0.06
N GLN A 206 6.54 -18.34 1.06
CA GLN A 206 7.19 -19.66 1.03
C GLN A 206 6.24 -20.77 0.59
N GLN A 207 4.97 -20.64 0.88
CA GLN A 207 3.94 -21.62 0.56
C GLN A 207 2.93 -21.01 -0.42
N GLU A 208 3.02 -21.43 -1.69
CA GLU A 208 2.11 -20.98 -2.74
C GLU A 208 0.64 -21.26 -2.38
N GLY A 209 -0.23 -20.30 -2.65
CA GLY A 209 -1.65 -20.41 -2.41
C GLY A 209 -2.08 -20.29 -0.95
N THR A 210 -1.16 -20.05 -0.02
CA THR A 210 -1.47 -19.83 1.39
C THR A 210 -1.63 -18.34 1.68
N ILE A 211 -2.76 -17.96 2.28
CA ILE A 211 -3.07 -16.57 2.66
C ILE A 211 -3.61 -16.55 4.09
N ALA A 212 -3.23 -15.52 4.83
CA ALA A 212 -3.80 -15.20 6.14
C ALA A 212 -4.73 -13.99 6.05
N SER A 213 -5.76 -13.96 6.88
CA SER A 213 -6.66 -12.81 7.06
C SER A 213 -6.92 -12.55 8.53
N GLY A 214 -7.18 -11.26 8.85
CA GLY A 214 -7.59 -10.80 10.16
C GLY A 214 -8.74 -9.80 10.05
N SER A 215 -9.77 -9.97 10.88
CA SER A 215 -10.98 -9.15 10.86
C SER A 215 -11.15 -8.31 12.13
N MET A 216 -12.02 -7.31 12.07
CA MET A 216 -12.28 -6.37 13.17
C MET A 216 -13.02 -7.00 14.36
N ASP A 217 -13.56 -8.22 14.21
CA ASP A 217 -14.08 -9.02 15.33
C ASP A 217 -13.03 -9.90 16.02
N GLY A 218 -11.74 -9.74 15.61
CA GLY A 218 -10.61 -10.46 16.16
C GLY A 218 -10.37 -11.84 15.55
N GLN A 219 -11.17 -12.29 14.58
CA GLN A 219 -10.95 -13.56 13.91
C GLN A 219 -9.71 -13.49 13.02
N MET A 220 -8.84 -14.48 13.15
CA MET A 220 -7.71 -14.73 12.25
C MET A 220 -7.87 -16.09 11.60
N CYS A 221 -7.72 -16.14 10.29
CA CYS A 221 -7.88 -17.35 9.50
C CYS A 221 -6.70 -17.51 8.54
N VAL A 222 -6.29 -18.75 8.31
CA VAL A 222 -5.31 -19.12 7.26
C VAL A 222 -5.99 -20.07 6.30
N TYR A 223 -5.86 -19.79 5.02
CA TYR A 223 -6.46 -20.56 3.93
C TYR A 223 -5.39 -21.11 3.00
N ASP A 224 -5.69 -22.23 2.36
CA ASP A 224 -4.91 -22.82 1.29
C ASP A 224 -5.82 -22.98 0.05
N ILE A 225 -5.66 -22.09 -0.91
CA ILE A 225 -6.51 -22.07 -2.11
C ILE A 225 -6.25 -23.27 -3.04
N GLN A 226 -5.14 -24.00 -2.87
CA GLN A 226 -4.88 -25.21 -3.64
C GLN A 226 -5.73 -26.40 -3.17
N LYS A 227 -6.28 -26.34 -1.95
CA LYS A 227 -7.15 -27.38 -1.37
C LYS A 227 -8.64 -27.20 -1.69
N MET A 228 -8.96 -26.34 -2.67
CA MET A 228 -10.34 -26.12 -3.08
C MET A 228 -11.02 -27.42 -3.55
N GLN A 229 -12.30 -27.58 -3.23
CA GLN A 229 -13.13 -28.64 -3.77
C GLN A 229 -13.64 -28.25 -5.18
N LYS A 230 -13.65 -29.18 -6.12
CA LYS A 230 -13.94 -28.91 -7.56
C LYS A 230 -15.29 -28.24 -7.86
N ASP A 231 -16.26 -28.32 -6.95
CA ASP A 231 -17.63 -27.84 -7.16
C ASP A 231 -18.05 -26.76 -6.16
N ASN A 232 -17.11 -26.18 -5.40
CA ASN A 232 -17.42 -25.16 -4.40
C ASN A 232 -16.43 -23.97 -4.53
N ASP A 233 -16.97 -22.77 -4.78
CA ASP A 233 -16.20 -21.54 -4.84
C ASP A 233 -15.79 -21.02 -3.45
N GLU A 234 -16.27 -21.66 -2.37
CA GLU A 234 -15.96 -21.31 -0.99
C GLU A 234 -14.82 -22.18 -0.45
N VAL A 235 -13.82 -21.52 0.12
CA VAL A 235 -12.67 -22.17 0.76
C VAL A 235 -12.75 -21.95 2.27
N GLN A 236 -12.73 -23.06 3.01
CA GLN A 236 -12.70 -23.04 4.48
C GLN A 236 -11.27 -22.87 4.98
N PRO A 237 -11.06 -22.22 6.14
CA PRO A 237 -9.73 -22.05 6.71
C PRO A 237 -9.13 -23.40 7.15
N ILE A 238 -7.83 -23.54 6.91
CA ILE A 238 -7.04 -24.69 7.41
C ILE A 238 -6.55 -24.50 8.84
N TRP A 239 -6.57 -23.24 9.31
CA TRP A 239 -6.25 -22.83 10.67
C TRP A 239 -7.04 -21.56 11.00
N SER A 240 -7.50 -21.44 12.26
CA SER A 240 -8.18 -20.26 12.74
C SER A 240 -7.97 -20.06 14.23
N THR A 241 -7.95 -18.83 14.67
CA THR A 241 -7.98 -18.43 16.09
C THR A 241 -8.70 -17.09 16.23
N SER A 242 -9.00 -16.70 17.46
CA SER A 242 -9.63 -15.41 17.74
C SER A 242 -8.81 -14.64 18.77
N SER A 243 -8.68 -13.34 18.55
CA SER A 243 -8.18 -12.35 19.51
C SER A 243 -9.36 -11.69 20.23
N GLU A 244 -9.09 -11.03 21.35
CA GLU A 244 -10.10 -10.25 22.09
C GLU A 244 -10.45 -8.91 21.41
N SER A 245 -9.68 -8.51 20.39
CA SER A 245 -9.81 -7.21 19.71
C SER A 245 -9.57 -7.35 18.21
N GLY A 246 -10.06 -6.37 17.46
CA GLY A 246 -9.91 -6.30 16.01
C GLY A 246 -8.46 -6.37 15.54
N ILE A 247 -8.25 -7.00 14.40
CA ILE A 247 -6.94 -7.17 13.77
C ILE A 247 -6.80 -6.13 12.66
N ASN A 248 -5.89 -5.18 12.86
CA ASN A 248 -5.63 -4.09 11.91
C ASN A 248 -4.67 -4.50 10.80
N ASP A 249 -3.63 -5.29 11.13
CA ASP A 249 -2.63 -5.72 10.17
C ASP A 249 -2.06 -7.10 10.52
N LEU A 250 -1.54 -7.80 9.53
CA LEU A 250 -0.79 -9.04 9.70
C LEU A 250 0.26 -9.20 8.60
N GLU A 251 1.40 -9.82 8.95
CA GLU A 251 2.45 -10.12 8.00
C GLU A 251 3.10 -11.47 8.29
N TRP A 252 3.26 -12.30 7.26
CA TRP A 252 4.03 -13.53 7.34
C TRP A 252 5.50 -13.27 7.57
N VAL A 253 6.12 -14.04 8.48
CA VAL A 253 7.56 -13.95 8.70
C VAL A 253 8.30 -14.39 7.44
N PRO A 254 9.13 -13.50 6.82
CA PRO A 254 9.89 -13.85 5.63
C PRO A 254 10.74 -15.11 5.85
N ASN A 255 10.81 -15.96 4.83
CA ASN A 255 11.52 -17.26 4.87
C ASN A 255 10.95 -18.28 5.88
N HIS A 256 9.71 -18.07 6.34
CA HIS A 256 9.00 -19.00 7.22
C HIS A 256 7.63 -19.35 6.63
N ASP A 257 7.27 -20.63 6.66
CA ASP A 257 6.01 -21.11 6.07
C ASP A 257 4.86 -21.18 7.08
N LYS A 258 5.12 -21.01 8.38
CA LYS A 258 4.13 -21.22 9.46
C LYS A 258 3.99 -20.05 10.44
N LEU A 259 4.90 -19.08 10.39
CA LEU A 259 4.91 -17.97 11.35
C LEU A 259 4.38 -16.68 10.74
N PHE A 260 3.52 -15.98 11.46
CA PHE A 260 3.08 -14.62 11.12
C PHE A 260 2.90 -13.76 12.37
N LEU A 261 3.02 -12.45 12.21
CA LEU A 261 2.69 -11.45 13.22
C LEU A 261 1.29 -10.88 12.94
N SER A 262 0.55 -10.57 13.99
CA SER A 262 -0.70 -9.81 13.94
C SER A 262 -0.58 -8.57 14.80
N ALA A 263 -1.17 -7.45 14.35
CA ALA A 263 -1.30 -6.21 15.08
C ALA A 263 -2.78 -5.93 15.35
N SER A 264 -3.12 -5.58 16.58
CA SER A 264 -4.51 -5.41 17.02
C SER A 264 -4.81 -4.04 17.62
N ASP A 265 -6.09 -3.72 17.62
CA ASP A 265 -6.63 -2.43 18.03
C ASP A 265 -6.47 -2.16 19.54
N ASN A 266 -6.30 -3.21 20.34
CA ASN A 266 -6.00 -3.07 21.78
C ASN A 266 -4.52 -2.86 22.11
N GLY A 267 -3.67 -2.60 21.12
CA GLY A 267 -2.24 -2.38 21.33
C GLY A 267 -1.43 -3.66 21.52
N VAL A 268 -1.95 -4.80 21.12
CA VAL A 268 -1.26 -6.07 21.25
C VAL A 268 -0.76 -6.56 19.90
N VAL A 269 0.53 -6.89 19.82
CA VAL A 269 1.13 -7.57 18.67
C VAL A 269 1.49 -9.00 19.08
N GLN A 270 1.10 -9.99 18.29
CA GLN A 270 1.28 -11.39 18.61
C GLN A 270 1.95 -12.15 17.48
N LEU A 271 2.89 -13.03 17.84
CA LEU A 271 3.50 -13.99 16.93
C LEU A 271 2.75 -15.32 17.02
N TYR A 272 2.25 -15.79 15.90
CA TYR A 272 1.56 -17.08 15.79
C TYR A 272 2.32 -18.10 14.97
N ASP A 273 2.11 -19.37 15.33
CA ASP A 273 2.52 -20.54 14.56
C ASP A 273 1.27 -21.32 14.17
N THR A 274 1.03 -21.50 12.88
CA THR A 274 -0.16 -22.21 12.36
C THR A 274 -0.24 -23.69 12.73
N ARG A 275 0.79 -24.25 13.41
CA ARG A 275 0.78 -25.60 13.96
C ARG A 275 0.12 -25.68 15.34
N GLN A 276 -0.15 -24.54 15.98
CA GLN A 276 -0.79 -24.45 17.29
C GLN A 276 -1.76 -23.26 17.34
N GLN A 277 -2.65 -23.27 18.35
CA GLN A 277 -3.70 -22.28 18.46
C GLN A 277 -3.27 -21.00 19.23
N ASN A 278 -2.36 -21.16 20.18
CA ASN A 278 -1.96 -20.07 21.05
C ASN A 278 -0.80 -19.29 20.45
N ALA A 279 -0.74 -17.99 20.75
CA ALA A 279 0.39 -17.14 20.40
C ALA A 279 1.70 -17.65 21.02
N LEU A 280 2.80 -17.60 20.24
CA LEU A 280 4.13 -17.91 20.72
C LEU A 280 4.72 -16.79 21.59
N SER A 281 4.48 -15.56 21.21
CA SER A 281 4.97 -14.36 21.90
C SER A 281 3.95 -13.24 21.78
N THR A 282 3.91 -12.38 22.79
CA THR A 282 3.01 -11.23 22.86
C THR A 282 3.83 -9.98 23.22
N PHE A 283 3.58 -8.91 22.48
CA PHE A 283 4.23 -7.61 22.66
C PHE A 283 3.14 -6.57 22.91
N PHE A 284 3.34 -5.73 23.94
CA PHE A 284 2.37 -4.74 24.35
C PHE A 284 2.80 -3.34 23.94
N HIS A 285 1.84 -2.56 23.47
CA HIS A 285 1.93 -1.15 23.16
C HIS A 285 0.92 -0.37 24.02
N SER A 286 1.10 0.93 24.14
CA SER A 286 0.23 1.80 24.94
C SER A 286 -1.09 2.15 24.26
N CYS A 287 -1.19 1.96 22.94
CA CYS A 287 -2.34 2.29 22.12
C CYS A 287 -2.48 1.31 20.95
N ALA A 288 -3.52 1.46 20.15
CA ALA A 288 -3.77 0.63 18.98
C ALA A 288 -2.55 0.56 18.05
N VAL A 289 -2.22 -0.64 17.58
CA VAL A 289 -1.20 -0.85 16.55
C VAL A 289 -1.90 -1.07 15.22
N ASN A 290 -1.68 -0.14 14.28
CA ASN A 290 -2.38 -0.15 13.00
C ASN A 290 -1.63 -0.91 11.92
N SER A 291 -0.30 -1.00 12.02
CA SER A 291 0.48 -1.71 11.02
C SER A 291 1.73 -2.36 11.63
N VAL A 292 2.11 -3.49 11.05
CA VAL A 292 3.31 -4.24 11.40
C VAL A 292 4.09 -4.56 10.13
N SER A 293 5.43 -4.49 10.20
CA SER A 293 6.28 -4.90 9.09
C SER A 293 7.54 -5.59 9.59
N ILE A 294 7.92 -6.69 8.93
CA ILE A 294 9.08 -7.50 9.29
C ILE A 294 10.25 -7.15 8.37
N CYS A 295 11.44 -6.96 8.94
CA CYS A 295 12.62 -6.62 8.17
C CYS A 295 13.02 -7.75 7.20
N PRO A 296 13.06 -7.51 5.87
CA PRO A 296 13.29 -8.57 4.88
C PRO A 296 14.63 -9.29 5.04
N GLY A 297 15.66 -8.62 5.51
CA GLY A 297 16.99 -9.20 5.70
C GLY A 297 17.27 -9.72 7.12
N GLN A 298 16.34 -9.49 8.05
CA GLN A 298 16.51 -9.83 9.48
C GLN A 298 15.16 -10.24 10.07
N THR A 299 14.77 -11.47 9.82
CA THR A 299 13.43 -12.01 10.11
C THR A 299 13.03 -12.01 11.59
N THR A 300 13.96 -11.71 12.50
CA THR A 300 13.66 -11.52 13.93
C THR A 300 13.33 -10.08 14.28
N THR A 301 13.59 -9.12 13.40
CA THR A 301 13.33 -7.70 13.63
C THR A 301 12.05 -7.29 12.91
N PHE A 302 11.18 -6.59 13.62
CA PHE A 302 9.96 -6.03 13.07
C PHE A 302 9.74 -4.59 13.56
N ALA A 303 8.98 -3.84 12.78
CA ALA A 303 8.53 -2.49 13.11
C ALA A 303 7.03 -2.49 13.32
N THR A 304 6.55 -1.65 14.21
CA THR A 304 5.13 -1.39 14.44
C THR A 304 4.85 0.09 14.35
N GLY A 305 3.71 0.44 13.75
CA GLY A 305 3.19 1.80 13.71
C GLY A 305 1.88 1.89 14.48
N ASP A 306 1.78 2.87 15.35
CA ASP A 306 0.66 3.00 16.26
C ASP A 306 -0.25 4.22 15.96
N SER A 307 -1.39 4.28 16.67
CA SER A 307 -2.38 5.35 16.52
C SER A 307 -1.92 6.72 17.07
N ASN A 308 -0.81 6.78 17.79
CA ASN A 308 -0.21 8.02 18.29
C ASN A 308 0.95 8.54 17.43
N GLY A 309 1.18 7.94 16.26
CA GLY A 309 2.26 8.35 15.37
C GLY A 309 3.65 7.86 15.80
N GLN A 310 3.71 6.84 16.66
CA GLN A 310 4.96 6.27 17.14
C GLN A 310 5.35 5.04 16.33
N ILE A 311 6.65 4.86 16.13
CA ILE A 311 7.23 3.67 15.52
C ILE A 311 8.08 2.97 16.59
N ASP A 312 7.81 1.70 16.83
CA ASP A 312 8.66 0.82 17.64
C ASP A 312 9.37 -0.20 16.76
N ILE A 313 10.69 -0.33 16.95
CA ILE A 313 11.48 -1.40 16.35
C ILE A 313 11.74 -2.45 17.45
N ARG A 314 11.40 -3.70 17.17
CA ARG A 314 11.45 -4.80 18.11
C ARG A 314 12.15 -6.03 17.53
N ASP A 315 12.66 -6.89 18.40
CA ASP A 315 13.12 -8.24 18.07
C ASP A 315 12.12 -9.24 18.68
N ILE A 316 11.68 -10.23 17.91
CA ILE A 316 10.72 -11.26 18.38
C ILE A 316 11.21 -12.07 19.58
N ARG A 317 12.51 -12.04 19.86
CA ARG A 317 13.16 -12.74 21.00
C ARG A 317 13.23 -11.86 22.25
N MET A 318 12.90 -10.57 22.15
CA MET A 318 13.07 -9.59 23.23
C MET A 318 11.72 -8.97 23.61
N ALA A 319 11.46 -8.82 24.89
CA ALA A 319 10.22 -8.21 25.37
C ALA A 319 10.16 -6.70 25.12
N ASN A 320 11.31 -6.02 25.18
CA ASN A 320 11.39 -4.55 25.05
C ASN A 320 11.68 -4.13 23.61
N SER A 321 11.25 -2.91 23.24
CA SER A 321 11.63 -2.28 21.99
C SER A 321 13.13 -1.98 21.94
N ILE A 322 13.72 -2.11 20.76
CA ILE A 322 15.12 -1.78 20.48
C ILE A 322 15.26 -0.26 20.26
N HIS A 323 14.35 0.29 19.45
CA HIS A 323 14.27 1.69 19.12
C HIS A 323 12.84 2.18 19.20
N HIS A 324 12.67 3.44 19.58
CA HIS A 324 11.39 4.14 19.62
C HIS A 324 11.53 5.47 18.88
N ILE A 325 10.76 5.68 17.83
CA ILE A 325 10.83 6.84 16.96
C ILE A 325 9.49 7.58 17.03
N THR A 326 9.49 8.80 17.55
CA THR A 326 8.34 9.71 17.45
C THR A 326 8.36 10.30 16.04
N SER A 327 7.56 9.73 15.16
CA SER A 327 7.70 10.01 13.75
C SER A 327 6.63 10.96 13.20
N HIS A 328 5.39 10.79 13.59
CA HIS A 328 4.24 11.50 13.04
C HIS A 328 3.46 12.25 14.13
N THR A 329 2.64 13.21 13.71
CA THR A 329 1.76 13.97 14.61
C THR A 329 0.36 13.38 14.74
N ASP A 330 0.06 12.37 13.93
CA ASP A 330 -1.22 11.65 13.89
C ASP A 330 -0.97 10.16 13.63
N SER A 331 -2.03 9.39 13.62
CA SER A 331 -2.03 7.94 13.48
C SER A 331 -1.21 7.45 12.28
N ILE A 332 -0.37 6.46 12.50
CA ILE A 332 0.28 5.73 11.41
C ILE A 332 -0.75 4.81 10.77
N THR A 333 -0.87 4.87 9.46
CA THR A 333 -1.77 4.04 8.66
C THR A 333 -1.06 2.81 8.11
N GLN A 334 0.18 2.97 7.67
CA GLN A 334 0.97 1.88 7.11
C GLN A 334 2.46 2.07 7.40
N ILE A 335 3.14 0.94 7.66
CA ILE A 335 4.59 0.89 7.80
C ILE A 335 5.14 -0.25 6.93
N LYS A 336 6.24 0.00 6.21
CA LYS A 336 6.90 -1.04 5.39
C LYS A 336 8.40 -0.84 5.35
N TRP A 337 9.14 -1.92 5.62
CA TRP A 337 10.57 -1.95 5.36
C TRP A 337 10.85 -1.86 3.86
N HIS A 338 11.97 -1.21 3.53
CA HIS A 338 12.46 -1.22 2.16
C HIS A 338 12.90 -2.63 1.76
N PRO A 339 12.48 -3.15 0.59
CA PRO A 339 12.75 -4.54 0.22
C PRO A 339 14.25 -4.88 0.10
N ASN A 340 15.09 -3.92 -0.32
CA ASN A 340 16.53 -4.13 -0.55
C ASN A 340 17.43 -3.51 0.53
N HIS A 341 16.92 -2.56 1.34
CA HIS A 341 17.70 -1.83 2.34
C HIS A 341 17.15 -2.04 3.74
N ARG A 342 17.71 -3.03 4.49
CA ARG A 342 17.25 -3.42 5.85
C ARG A 342 17.34 -2.33 6.92
N ARG A 343 17.92 -1.17 6.64
CA ARG A 343 17.99 -0.01 7.55
C ARG A 343 16.96 1.05 7.20
N VAL A 344 16.31 0.91 6.05
CA VAL A 344 15.35 1.90 5.55
C VAL A 344 13.94 1.44 5.81
N LEU A 345 13.19 2.30 6.48
CA LEU A 345 11.80 2.09 6.84
C LEU A 345 10.96 3.23 6.31
N GLY A 346 9.83 2.93 5.71
CA GLY A 346 8.81 3.92 5.34
C GLY A 346 7.62 3.87 6.29
N SER A 347 7.00 5.01 6.53
CA SER A 347 5.75 5.12 7.27
C SER A 347 4.82 6.14 6.63
N ALA A 348 3.55 5.78 6.48
CA ALA A 348 2.46 6.65 6.05
C ALA A 348 1.56 6.99 7.24
N SER A 349 0.94 8.18 7.23
CA SER A 349 0.15 8.66 8.35
C SER A 349 -1.04 9.52 7.92
N SER A 350 -2.02 9.57 8.80
CA SER A 350 -3.15 10.50 8.74
C SER A 350 -2.69 11.97 8.84
N ASP A 351 -1.44 12.23 9.27
CA ASP A 351 -0.83 13.59 9.26
C ASP A 351 -0.51 14.11 7.85
N LYS A 352 -1.02 13.43 6.80
CA LYS A 352 -0.89 13.81 5.38
C LYS A 352 0.51 13.60 4.81
N THR A 353 1.40 12.94 5.55
CA THR A 353 2.79 12.72 5.13
C THR A 353 3.16 11.25 5.05
N MET A 354 4.09 10.94 4.15
CA MET A 354 4.84 9.69 4.17
C MET A 354 6.31 10.01 4.46
N ARG A 355 6.92 9.27 5.38
CA ARG A 355 8.29 9.53 5.84
C ARG A 355 9.18 8.33 5.63
N ILE A 356 10.44 8.59 5.31
CA ILE A 356 11.48 7.58 5.13
C ILE A 356 12.56 7.77 6.20
N PHE A 357 12.89 6.69 6.91
CA PHE A 357 13.87 6.70 8.02
C PHE A 357 15.05 5.78 7.73
N ASP A 358 16.23 6.18 8.18
CA ASP A 358 17.37 5.28 8.46
C ASP A 358 17.31 4.88 9.94
N VAL A 359 16.79 3.70 10.20
CA VAL A 359 16.55 3.19 11.56
C VAL A 359 17.84 3.00 12.35
N ALA A 360 18.95 2.65 11.69
CA ALA A 360 20.21 2.40 12.38
C ALA A 360 20.90 3.67 12.90
N ASN A 361 20.61 4.82 12.24
CA ASN A 361 21.15 6.13 12.61
C ASN A 361 20.11 7.03 13.28
N ASP A 362 18.90 6.53 13.50
CA ASP A 362 17.75 7.28 14.01
C ASP A 362 17.54 8.61 13.25
N LYS A 363 17.60 8.50 11.91
CA LYS A 363 17.60 9.66 11.02
C LYS A 363 16.42 9.66 10.07
N LEU A 364 15.69 10.78 10.04
CA LEU A 364 14.72 11.06 9.00
C LEU A 364 15.46 11.40 7.69
N LEU A 365 15.22 10.61 6.64
CA LEU A 365 15.83 10.77 5.32
C LEU A 365 15.01 11.67 4.41
N PHE A 366 13.68 11.49 4.40
CA PHE A 366 12.79 12.24 3.52
C PHE A 366 11.37 12.35 4.08
N ILE A 367 10.68 13.44 3.73
CA ILE A 367 9.24 13.65 3.97
C ILE A 367 8.57 13.93 2.64
N HIS A 368 7.62 13.09 2.26
CA HIS A 368 6.69 13.39 1.18
C HIS A 368 5.42 14.01 1.78
N ALA A 369 5.17 15.28 1.45
CA ALA A 369 4.05 16.07 1.97
C ALA A 369 3.14 16.57 0.84
N GLY A 370 2.97 15.74 -0.21
CA GLY A 370 2.21 16.10 -1.40
C GLY A 370 0.71 15.79 -1.31
N HIS A 371 0.28 15.05 -0.30
CA HIS A 371 -1.13 14.74 -0.07
C HIS A 371 -1.83 15.86 0.71
N MET A 372 -3.08 16.13 0.38
CA MET A 372 -3.90 17.14 1.07
C MET A 372 -4.72 16.55 2.22
N LEU A 373 -4.89 15.23 2.24
CA LEU A 373 -5.54 14.46 3.31
C LEU A 373 -4.65 13.29 3.72
N GLY A 374 -5.13 12.44 4.64
CA GLY A 374 -4.38 11.31 5.16
C GLY A 374 -3.83 10.39 4.07
N VAL A 375 -2.63 9.86 4.28
CA VAL A 375 -2.03 8.86 3.41
C VAL A 375 -2.41 7.48 3.94
N ASN A 376 -3.09 6.67 3.13
CA ASN A 376 -3.65 5.39 3.56
C ASN A 376 -2.67 4.22 3.40
N ASP A 377 -2.01 4.12 2.27
CA ASP A 377 -1.04 3.05 1.97
C ASP A 377 0.08 3.58 1.08
N PHE A 378 1.19 2.90 1.09
CA PHE A 378 2.30 3.12 0.17
C PHE A 378 2.98 1.81 -0.17
N ASP A 379 3.72 1.79 -1.29
CA ASP A 379 4.53 0.64 -1.63
C ASP A 379 5.85 1.05 -2.29
N TRP A 380 6.86 0.19 -2.12
CA TRP A 380 8.17 0.34 -2.74
C TRP A 380 8.21 -0.36 -4.09
N SER A 381 8.81 0.29 -5.09
CA SER A 381 9.10 -0.39 -6.35
C SER A 381 10.13 -1.50 -6.14
N LEU A 382 9.92 -2.63 -6.80
CA LEU A 382 10.87 -3.75 -6.77
C LEU A 382 12.04 -3.57 -7.77
N HIS A 383 11.94 -2.57 -8.67
CA HIS A 383 12.89 -2.36 -9.77
C HIS A 383 13.67 -1.06 -9.67
N ASP A 384 13.23 -0.14 -8.83
CA ASP A 384 13.92 1.12 -8.53
C ASP A 384 13.84 1.37 -7.03
N ASP A 385 14.96 1.28 -6.35
CA ASP A 385 15.05 1.29 -4.89
C ASP A 385 14.37 2.50 -4.22
N TRP A 386 14.27 3.63 -4.92
CA TRP A 386 13.72 4.85 -4.32
C TRP A 386 12.41 5.30 -4.95
N LEU A 387 11.87 4.53 -5.88
CA LEU A 387 10.54 4.81 -6.44
C LEU A 387 9.48 4.29 -5.48
N VAL A 388 8.61 5.18 -5.03
CA VAL A 388 7.52 4.92 -4.09
C VAL A 388 6.19 5.30 -4.74
N ALA A 389 5.16 4.53 -4.48
CA ALA A 389 3.77 4.90 -4.77
C ALA A 389 3.02 5.11 -3.45
N THR A 390 2.24 6.19 -3.36
CA THR A 390 1.39 6.51 -2.21
C THR A 390 -0.04 6.79 -2.66
N VAL A 391 -1.01 6.42 -1.83
CA VAL A 391 -2.44 6.72 -2.02
C VAL A 391 -3.01 7.33 -0.76
N GLY A 392 -3.98 8.23 -0.90
CA GLY A 392 -4.57 8.93 0.22
C GLY A 392 -6.06 9.20 0.06
N ASP A 393 -6.64 9.80 1.09
CA ASP A 393 -8.05 10.19 1.16
C ASP A 393 -8.38 11.37 0.23
N ASP A 394 -7.36 12.04 -0.30
CA ASP A 394 -7.50 13.14 -1.26
C ASP A 394 -7.77 12.67 -2.70
N ASN A 395 -8.17 11.43 -2.90
CA ASN A 395 -8.42 10.82 -4.20
C ASN A 395 -7.21 10.89 -5.14
N SER A 396 -6.00 10.84 -4.60
CA SER A 396 -4.79 10.91 -5.41
C SER A 396 -3.88 9.70 -5.21
N LEU A 397 -3.21 9.32 -6.30
CA LEU A 397 -2.08 8.43 -6.31
C LEU A 397 -0.86 9.24 -6.71
N HIS A 398 0.16 9.23 -5.87
CA HIS A 398 1.45 9.83 -6.19
C HIS A 398 2.47 8.72 -6.44
N ALA A 399 3.23 8.82 -7.53
CA ALA A 399 4.42 8.00 -7.73
C ALA A 399 5.62 8.94 -7.80
N TRP A 400 6.60 8.72 -6.92
CA TRP A 400 7.67 9.67 -6.71
C TRP A 400 8.98 9.00 -6.30
N LYS A 401 10.08 9.67 -6.61
CA LYS A 401 11.44 9.30 -6.24
C LYS A 401 12.13 10.51 -5.64
N PRO A 402 12.59 10.45 -4.37
CA PRO A 402 13.26 11.57 -3.73
C PRO A 402 14.67 11.77 -4.27
N VAL A 403 15.16 12.99 -4.21
CA VAL A 403 16.59 13.27 -4.37
C VAL A 403 17.30 12.83 -3.09
N ILE A 404 17.92 11.65 -3.12
CA ILE A 404 18.74 11.17 -2.00
C ILE A 404 20.20 11.23 -2.44
N GLU A 405 21.01 12.00 -1.72
CA GLU A 405 22.46 12.05 -1.96
C GLU A 405 23.05 10.68 -1.67
N SER A 406 23.53 10.00 -2.71
CA SER A 406 24.10 8.64 -2.65
C SER A 406 25.25 8.51 -1.63
N ASP A 407 25.99 9.58 -1.36
CA ASP A 407 27.10 9.61 -0.41
C ASP A 407 26.63 9.42 1.06
N LYS A 408 25.36 9.77 1.37
CA LYS A 408 24.78 9.58 2.70
C LYS A 408 24.30 8.14 2.95
N LEU A 409 24.14 7.36 1.88
CA LEU A 409 23.68 5.98 1.92
C LEU A 409 24.83 4.96 1.81
N ALA A 410 25.95 5.31 1.18
CA ALA A 410 27.11 4.43 1.05
C ALA A 410 27.69 4.01 2.41
N THR A 411 27.48 4.82 3.45
CA THR A 411 27.79 4.45 4.84
C THR A 411 26.75 3.52 5.48
N ALA A 412 25.63 3.28 4.81
CA ALA A 412 24.51 2.48 5.30
C ALA A 412 24.53 1.02 4.78
N THR A 413 25.37 0.71 3.82
CA THR A 413 25.45 -0.62 3.18
C THR A 413 26.60 -1.50 3.67
N SER A 414 27.45 -0.99 4.58
CA SER A 414 28.54 -1.77 5.22
C SER A 414 28.11 -2.38 6.54
#